data_11d1872a4e686b540638d3925ee51ef7
#
_entry.id   11d1872a4e686b540638d3925ee51ef7
#
_cell.length_a   1.000
_cell.length_b   1.000
_cell.length_c   1.000
_cell.angle_alpha   90.00
_cell.angle_beta   90.00
_cell.angle_gamma   90.00
#
_symmetry.space_group_name_H-M   'P 1'
#
loop_
_entity.id
_entity.type
_entity.pdbx_description
1 polymer ?
#
loop_
_entity_poly.entity_id
_entity_poly.type
_entity_poly.pdbx_seq_one_letter_code
_entity_poly.pdbx_strand_id
1 'polypeptide(L)'
;MKSIWKLCRDYPFSTLCIVVIWILCIIPIPETPLSEVSMIDKWTHLVMYGGLCAMIWTDRARLRLTSDRLGMVVYALLLPIVMGGVIELVQAYCTGGTRSGEWLDLAADSLGVLIGQPIGMLLAAYHARWRKGHAED
;
A
#
# COMPACT_ATOMS: atom_id res chain seq x y z
N MET A 1 1.19 22.94 -3.90
CA MET A 1 -0.16 22.60 -3.41
C MET A 1 -1.08 22.03 -4.50
N LYS A 2 -1.24 22.68 -5.68
CA LYS A 2 -2.09 22.13 -6.78
C LYS A 2 -1.68 20.72 -7.26
N SER A 3 -0.39 20.37 -7.19
CA SER A 3 0.11 19.05 -7.62
C SER A 3 -0.26 17.92 -6.66
N ILE A 4 -0.16 18.13 -5.34
CA ILE A 4 -0.50 17.12 -4.32
C ILE A 4 -2.01 16.86 -4.32
N TRP A 5 -2.82 17.92 -4.36
CA TRP A 5 -4.28 17.80 -4.45
C TRP A 5 -4.73 17.03 -5.69
N LYS A 6 -4.07 17.28 -6.83
CA LYS A 6 -4.33 16.51 -8.05
C LYS A 6 -3.98 15.04 -7.88
N LEU A 7 -2.83 14.75 -7.25
CA LEU A 7 -2.39 13.37 -6.99
C LEU A 7 -3.40 12.61 -6.10
N CYS A 8 -3.83 13.21 -4.99
CA CYS A 8 -4.84 12.61 -4.11
C CYS A 8 -6.17 12.35 -4.82
N ARG A 9 -6.59 13.27 -5.70
CA ARG A 9 -7.81 13.10 -6.50
C ARG A 9 -7.68 12.02 -7.56
N ASP A 10 -6.51 11.91 -8.16
CA ASP A 10 -6.23 10.93 -9.22
C ASP A 10 -6.02 9.52 -8.64
N TYR A 11 -5.49 9.41 -7.40
CA TYR A 11 -5.22 8.16 -6.69
C TYR A 11 -5.97 8.06 -5.34
N PRO A 12 -7.31 8.09 -5.33
CA PRO A 12 -8.08 8.16 -4.09
C PRO A 12 -7.97 6.90 -3.22
N PHE A 13 -7.96 5.71 -3.82
CA PHE A 13 -7.86 4.45 -3.06
C PHE A 13 -6.48 4.29 -2.44
N SER A 14 -5.43 4.56 -3.21
CA SER A 14 -4.05 4.55 -2.71
C SER A 14 -3.84 5.61 -1.63
N THR A 15 -4.37 6.82 -1.80
CA THR A 15 -4.28 7.89 -0.80
C THR A 15 -4.96 7.49 0.50
N LEU A 16 -6.17 6.92 0.43
CA LEU A 16 -6.87 6.42 1.61
C LEU A 16 -6.07 5.33 2.33
N CYS A 17 -5.53 4.35 1.58
CA CYS A 17 -4.68 3.31 2.15
C CYS A 17 -3.44 3.88 2.84
N ILE A 18 -2.75 4.83 2.21
CA ILE A 18 -1.57 5.49 2.79
C ILE A 18 -1.93 6.15 4.12
N VAL A 19 -3.02 6.92 4.16
CA VAL A 19 -3.47 7.59 5.40
C VAL A 19 -3.79 6.57 6.50
N VAL A 20 -4.51 5.50 6.17
CA VAL A 20 -4.85 4.43 7.13
C VAL A 20 -3.59 3.74 7.65
N ILE A 21 -2.63 3.40 6.79
CA ILE A 21 -1.37 2.77 7.19
C ILE A 21 -0.60 3.69 8.14
N TRP A 22 -0.44 4.98 7.82
CA TRP A 22 0.24 5.94 8.69
C TRP A 22 -0.43 6.03 10.06
N ILE A 23 -1.76 6.10 10.10
CA ILE A 23 -2.52 6.14 11.35
C ILE A 23 -2.26 4.88 12.18
N LEU A 24 -2.41 3.69 11.60
CA LEU A 24 -2.26 2.42 12.30
C LEU A 24 -0.82 2.18 12.78
N CYS A 25 0.18 2.63 12.01
CA CYS A 25 1.58 2.46 12.39
C CYS A 25 2.04 3.44 13.48
N ILE A 26 1.45 4.63 13.59
CA ILE A 26 1.89 5.66 14.55
C ILE A 26 1.09 5.63 15.85
N ILE A 27 -0.21 5.31 15.80
CA ILE A 27 -1.05 5.26 17.00
C ILE A 27 -0.65 4.05 17.87
N PRO A 28 -0.48 4.23 19.20
CA PRO A 28 -0.30 3.12 20.10
C PRO A 28 -1.51 2.19 20.04
N ILE A 29 -1.28 0.92 19.76
CA ILE A 29 -2.36 -0.08 19.73
C ILE A 29 -2.51 -0.63 21.16
N PRO A 30 -3.72 -0.58 21.76
CA PRO A 30 -3.96 -1.20 23.05
C PRO A 30 -3.78 -2.72 22.94
N GLU A 31 -3.36 -3.36 24.03
CA GLU A 31 -3.27 -4.81 24.09
C GLU A 31 -4.65 -5.42 23.81
N THR A 32 -4.69 -6.32 22.85
CA THR A 32 -5.89 -7.05 22.44
C THR A 32 -5.61 -8.56 22.51
N PRO A 33 -6.64 -9.43 22.57
CA PRO A 33 -6.42 -10.88 22.50
C PRO A 33 -5.64 -11.32 21.26
N LEU A 34 -5.64 -10.50 20.20
CA LEU A 34 -4.87 -10.74 18.98
C LEU A 34 -3.36 -10.49 19.16
N SER A 35 -2.95 -9.72 20.18
CA SER A 35 -1.51 -9.49 20.47
C SER A 35 -0.80 -10.77 20.93
N GLU A 36 -1.54 -11.78 21.40
CA GLU A 36 -1.01 -13.11 21.75
C GLU A 36 -0.70 -13.96 20.52
N VAL A 37 -1.24 -13.60 19.35
CA VAL A 37 -0.96 -14.35 18.09
C VAL A 37 0.45 -14.02 17.62
N SER A 38 1.30 -15.04 17.57
CA SER A 38 2.66 -14.88 17.11
C SER A 38 2.72 -14.21 15.73
N MET A 39 3.56 -13.17 15.62
CA MET A 39 3.80 -12.43 14.39
C MET A 39 2.56 -11.71 13.78
N ILE A 40 1.50 -11.47 14.56
CA ILE A 40 0.29 -10.78 14.07
C ILE A 40 0.64 -9.42 13.44
N ASP A 41 1.61 -8.72 14.03
CA ASP A 41 2.10 -7.44 13.55
C ASP A 41 2.67 -7.57 12.13
N LYS A 42 3.52 -8.54 11.87
CA LYS A 42 4.11 -8.83 10.56
C LYS A 42 3.07 -9.19 9.50
N TRP A 43 2.04 -9.97 9.90
CA TRP A 43 0.92 -10.28 9.02
C TRP A 43 0.11 -9.03 8.67
N THR A 44 -0.07 -8.14 9.63
CA THR A 44 -0.76 -6.86 9.41
C THR A 44 0.01 -5.99 8.41
N HIS A 45 1.31 -5.85 8.57
CA HIS A 45 2.18 -5.15 7.63
C HIS A 45 2.09 -5.74 6.22
N LEU A 46 2.23 -7.06 6.10
CA LEU A 46 2.13 -7.77 4.82
C LEU A 46 0.80 -7.48 4.09
N VAL A 47 -0.32 -7.56 4.81
CA VAL A 47 -1.66 -7.32 4.23
C VAL A 47 -1.86 -5.86 3.86
N MET A 48 -1.44 -4.92 4.72
CA MET A 48 -1.58 -3.48 4.46
C MET A 48 -0.79 -3.06 3.21
N TYR A 49 0.45 -3.50 3.09
CA TYR A 49 1.31 -3.11 1.96
C TYR A 49 0.98 -3.85 0.66
N GLY A 50 0.54 -5.11 0.76
CA GLY A 50 -0.02 -5.84 -0.37
C GLY A 50 -1.30 -5.19 -0.89
N GLY A 51 -2.19 -4.77 0.02
CA GLY A 51 -3.39 -4.00 -0.29
C GLY A 51 -3.08 -2.66 -0.94
N LEU A 52 -2.12 -1.91 -0.40
CA LEU A 52 -1.68 -0.63 -0.97
C LEU A 52 -1.17 -0.81 -2.41
N CYS A 53 -0.33 -1.81 -2.65
CA CYS A 53 0.15 -2.12 -4.00
C CYS A 53 -1.01 -2.42 -4.96
N ALA A 54 -1.97 -3.25 -4.55
CA ALA A 54 -3.15 -3.56 -5.35
C ALA A 54 -4.02 -2.32 -5.65
N MET A 55 -4.15 -1.40 -4.68
CA MET A 55 -4.90 -0.13 -4.87
C MET A 55 -4.18 0.82 -5.83
N ILE A 56 -2.85 0.88 -5.80
CA ILE A 56 -2.07 1.67 -6.77
C ILE A 56 -2.35 1.17 -8.21
N TRP A 57 -2.38 -0.13 -8.42
CA TRP A 57 -2.73 -0.72 -9.72
C TRP A 57 -4.16 -0.42 -10.14
N THR A 58 -5.11 -0.47 -9.19
CA THR A 58 -6.53 -0.19 -9.42
C THR A 58 -6.76 1.28 -9.80
N ASP A 59 -6.17 2.21 -9.07
CA ASP A 59 -6.24 3.65 -9.40
C ASP A 59 -5.65 3.92 -10.78
N ARG A 60 -4.53 3.29 -11.10
CA ARG A 60 -3.87 3.43 -12.39
C ARG A 60 -4.72 2.90 -13.54
N ALA A 61 -5.35 1.73 -13.37
CA ALA A 61 -6.26 1.16 -14.34
C ALA A 61 -7.50 2.05 -14.57
N ARG A 62 -7.98 2.70 -13.51
CA ARG A 62 -9.08 3.67 -13.57
C ARG A 62 -8.72 4.90 -14.41
N LEU A 63 -7.48 5.37 -14.30
CA LEU A 63 -6.98 6.54 -15.05
C LEU A 63 -6.59 6.21 -16.50
N ARG A 64 -6.69 4.96 -16.94
CA ARG A 64 -6.28 4.50 -18.29
C ARG A 64 -4.79 4.72 -18.60
N LEU A 65 -3.94 4.86 -17.59
CA LEU A 65 -2.51 5.16 -17.73
C LEU A 65 -1.68 3.84 -17.83
N THR A 66 -2.02 2.95 -18.74
CA THR A 66 -1.42 1.60 -18.83
C THR A 66 -0.27 1.48 -19.82
N SER A 67 0.18 2.56 -20.43
CA SER A 67 1.15 2.52 -21.53
C SER A 67 2.57 2.09 -21.11
N ASP A 68 2.99 2.35 -19.87
CA ASP A 68 4.31 1.96 -19.35
C ASP A 68 4.15 0.95 -18.21
N ARG A 69 4.14 -0.34 -18.56
CA ARG A 69 4.02 -1.42 -17.56
C ARG A 69 5.25 -1.52 -16.66
N LEU A 70 6.44 -1.39 -17.21
CA LEU A 70 7.67 -1.54 -16.44
C LEU A 70 7.82 -0.40 -15.42
N GLY A 71 7.64 0.85 -15.86
CA GLY A 71 7.66 2.00 -14.96
C GLY A 71 6.59 1.89 -13.89
N MET A 72 5.42 1.32 -14.20
CA MET A 72 4.36 1.09 -13.24
C MET A 72 4.72 0.03 -12.21
N VAL A 73 5.30 -1.10 -12.62
CA VAL A 73 5.79 -2.15 -11.69
C VAL A 73 6.82 -1.54 -10.74
N VAL A 74 7.79 -0.79 -11.28
CA VAL A 74 8.83 -0.14 -10.47
C VAL A 74 8.22 0.87 -9.49
N TYR A 75 7.26 1.69 -9.93
CA TYR A 75 6.60 2.67 -9.08
C TYR A 75 5.78 2.01 -7.96
N ALA A 76 4.96 1.01 -8.30
CA ALA A 76 4.13 0.29 -7.34
C ALA A 76 4.94 -0.61 -6.39
N LEU A 77 6.20 -0.90 -6.72
CA LEU A 77 7.15 -1.61 -5.86
C LEU A 77 7.89 -0.64 -4.94
N LEU A 78 8.57 0.35 -5.52
CA LEU A 78 9.49 1.19 -4.76
C LEU A 78 8.78 2.16 -3.81
N LEU A 79 7.67 2.77 -4.23
CA LEU A 79 6.98 3.76 -3.41
C LEU A 79 6.49 3.18 -2.07
N PRO A 80 5.78 2.04 -2.03
CA PRO A 80 5.38 1.45 -0.76
C PRO A 80 6.57 1.01 0.10
N ILE A 81 7.62 0.41 -0.47
CA ILE A 81 8.80 -0.05 0.28
C ILE A 81 9.53 1.14 0.91
N VAL A 82 9.74 2.21 0.16
CA VAL A 82 10.36 3.44 0.70
C VAL A 82 9.49 4.05 1.80
N MET A 83 8.18 4.08 1.61
CA MET A 83 7.23 4.55 2.63
C MET A 83 7.32 3.69 3.90
N GLY A 84 7.40 2.36 3.77
CA GLY A 84 7.61 1.44 4.90
C GLY A 84 8.87 1.78 5.66
N GLY A 85 10.00 1.91 4.97
CA GLY A 85 11.26 2.30 5.59
C GLY A 85 11.19 3.64 6.34
N VAL A 86 10.48 4.63 5.79
CA VAL A 86 10.25 5.92 6.48
C VAL A 86 9.41 5.73 7.74
N ILE A 87 8.35 4.92 7.68
CA ILE A 87 7.50 4.62 8.84
C ILE A 87 8.33 3.94 9.95
N GLU A 88 9.16 2.95 9.62
CA GLU A 88 10.04 2.28 10.58
C GLU A 88 11.00 3.26 11.27
N LEU A 89 11.57 4.19 10.51
CA LEU A 89 12.41 5.26 11.09
C LEU A 89 11.60 6.18 12.01
N VAL A 90 10.40 6.56 11.63
CA VAL A 90 9.52 7.39 12.48
C VAL A 90 9.14 6.63 13.75
N GLN A 91 8.81 5.34 13.66
CA GLN A 91 8.52 4.51 14.83
C GLN A 91 9.73 4.41 15.76
N ALA A 92 10.92 4.19 15.23
CA ALA A 92 12.14 4.07 16.03
C ALA A 92 12.52 5.37 16.77
N TYR A 93 12.34 6.52 16.14
CA TYR A 93 12.92 7.78 16.63
C TYR A 93 11.90 8.85 17.07
N CYS A 94 10.65 8.77 16.60
CA CYS A 94 9.67 9.85 16.78
C CYS A 94 8.46 9.48 17.65
N THR A 95 8.32 8.22 18.07
CA THR A 95 7.13 7.80 18.87
C THR A 95 7.37 7.84 20.38
N GLY A 96 8.52 8.33 20.85
CA GLY A 96 8.83 8.38 22.28
C GLY A 96 8.87 7.01 22.96
N GLY A 97 9.16 5.94 22.21
CA GLY A 97 9.22 4.56 22.72
C GLY A 97 7.88 3.83 22.78
N THR A 98 6.78 4.43 22.30
CA THR A 98 5.46 3.78 22.26
C THR A 98 5.34 2.76 21.11
N ARG A 99 6.21 2.85 20.10
CA ARG A 99 6.39 1.91 19.01
C ARG A 99 7.87 1.66 18.79
N SER A 100 8.22 0.43 18.43
CA SER A 100 9.58 0.06 18.02
C SER A 100 9.62 -0.08 16.50
N GLY A 101 10.59 0.57 15.86
CA GLY A 101 10.88 0.31 14.45
C GLY A 101 11.63 -1.03 14.32
N GLU A 102 11.10 -1.92 13.51
CA GLU A 102 11.67 -3.24 13.30
C GLU A 102 11.95 -3.48 11.81
N TRP A 103 13.18 -3.81 11.47
CA TRP A 103 13.53 -4.14 10.08
C TRP A 103 12.75 -5.37 9.53
N LEU A 104 12.24 -6.26 10.41
CA LEU A 104 11.37 -7.37 10.03
C LEU A 104 10.00 -6.88 9.52
N ASP A 105 9.51 -5.74 10.02
CA ASP A 105 8.29 -5.14 9.53
C ASP A 105 8.49 -4.59 8.12
N LEU A 106 9.64 -3.97 7.85
CA LEU A 106 10.02 -3.58 6.49
C LEU A 106 10.15 -4.79 5.54
N ALA A 107 10.63 -5.93 6.04
CA ALA A 107 10.68 -7.16 5.25
C ALA A 107 9.26 -7.69 4.95
N ALA A 108 8.36 -7.64 5.93
CA ALA A 108 6.94 -7.99 5.74
C ALA A 108 6.24 -7.06 4.75
N ASP A 109 6.50 -5.74 4.83
CA ASP A 109 6.02 -4.74 3.87
C ASP A 109 6.46 -5.08 2.45
N SER A 110 7.76 -5.35 2.29
CA SER A 110 8.35 -5.68 0.98
C SER A 110 7.75 -6.96 0.41
N LEU A 111 7.56 -7.98 1.23
CA LEU A 111 6.92 -9.23 0.83
C LEU A 111 5.45 -8.99 0.46
N GLY A 112 4.73 -8.20 1.24
CA GLY A 112 3.36 -7.80 0.95
C GLY A 112 3.24 -7.10 -0.41
N VAL A 113 4.14 -6.16 -0.70
CA VAL A 113 4.19 -5.46 -2.00
C VAL A 113 4.45 -6.45 -3.14
N LEU A 114 5.40 -7.39 -2.98
CA LEU A 114 5.70 -8.40 -4.01
C LEU A 114 4.49 -9.30 -4.30
N ILE A 115 3.73 -9.69 -3.29
CA ILE A 115 2.49 -10.47 -3.43
C ILE A 115 1.38 -9.59 -4.03
N GLY A 116 1.30 -8.33 -3.64
CA GLY A 116 0.33 -7.35 -4.13
C GLY A 116 0.47 -7.02 -5.63
N GLN A 117 1.70 -7.12 -6.18
CA GLN A 117 1.94 -6.86 -7.60
C GLN A 117 1.07 -7.72 -8.52
N PRO A 118 1.15 -9.06 -8.51
CA PRO A 118 0.33 -9.89 -9.39
C PRO A 118 -1.16 -9.72 -9.13
N ILE A 119 -1.57 -9.54 -7.87
CA ILE A 119 -2.98 -9.30 -7.51
C ILE A 119 -3.47 -7.99 -8.16
N GLY A 120 -2.71 -6.91 -8.00
CA GLY A 120 -3.04 -5.61 -8.59
C GLY A 120 -3.08 -5.65 -10.11
N MET A 121 -2.14 -6.34 -10.75
CA MET A 121 -2.13 -6.53 -12.21
C MET A 121 -3.36 -7.29 -12.71
N LEU A 122 -3.79 -8.33 -11.99
CA LEU A 122 -5.01 -9.08 -12.32
C LEU A 122 -6.26 -8.22 -12.16
N LEU A 123 -6.38 -7.45 -11.08
CA LEU A 123 -7.50 -6.52 -10.86
C LEU A 123 -7.56 -5.45 -11.94
N ALA A 124 -6.41 -4.89 -12.32
CA ALA A 124 -6.32 -3.90 -13.38
C ALA A 124 -6.75 -4.49 -14.75
N ALA A 125 -6.31 -5.71 -15.04
CA ALA A 125 -6.69 -6.41 -16.27
C ALA A 125 -8.20 -6.74 -16.31
N TYR A 126 -8.75 -7.20 -15.19
CA TYR A 126 -10.20 -7.45 -15.04
C TYR A 126 -11.01 -6.17 -15.28
N HIS A 127 -10.63 -5.07 -14.65
CA HIS A 127 -11.28 -3.77 -14.84
C HIS A 127 -11.25 -3.28 -16.29
N ALA A 128 -10.12 -3.52 -16.97
CA ALA A 128 -9.97 -3.12 -18.37
C ALA A 128 -10.89 -3.95 -19.30
N ARG A 129 -11.05 -5.25 -19.03
CA ARG A 129 -11.95 -6.14 -19.79
C ARG A 129 -13.41 -5.80 -19.56
N TRP A 130 -13.81 -5.61 -18.29
CA TRP A 130 -15.19 -5.28 -17.94
C TRP A 130 -15.66 -4.01 -18.63
N ARG A 131 -14.82 -2.97 -18.67
CA ARG A 131 -15.15 -1.71 -19.36
C ARG A 131 -15.27 -1.83 -20.87
N LYS A 132 -14.51 -2.74 -21.52
CA LYS A 132 -14.63 -2.97 -22.95
C LYS A 132 -15.98 -3.61 -23.28
N GLY A 133 -16.41 -4.60 -22.49
CA GLY A 133 -17.69 -5.26 -22.72
C GLY A 133 -18.91 -4.35 -22.56
N HIS A 134 -18.84 -3.32 -21.68
CA HIS A 134 -19.95 -2.37 -21.46
C HIS A 134 -19.86 -1.08 -22.30
N ALA A 135 -18.90 -0.97 -23.18
CA ALA A 135 -18.78 0.14 -24.14
C ALA A 135 -19.31 -0.24 -25.53
N GLU A 136 -19.64 -1.50 -25.73
CA GLU A 136 -20.19 -2.04 -26.98
C GLU A 136 -21.72 -2.24 -26.93
N ASP A 137 -22.34 -2.04 -25.74
CA ASP A 137 -23.79 -1.97 -25.51
C ASP A 137 -24.28 -0.51 -25.48
#